data_bfd107674299bb9b1780c9d215640859
#
_entry.id   bfd107674299bb9b1780c9d215640859
#
_cell.length_a   1.000
_cell.length_b   1.000
_cell.length_c   1.000
_cell.angle_alpha   90.00
_cell.angle_beta   90.00
_cell.angle_gamma   90.00
#
_symmetry.space_group_name_H-M   'P 1'
#
loop_
_entity.id
_entity.type
_entity.pdbx_description
1 polymer ?
#
loop_
_entity_poly.entity_id
_entity_poly.type
_entity_poly.pdbx_seq_one_letter_code
_entity_poly.pdbx_strand_id
1 'polypeptide(L)'
;MHYGAYNEAGRLYVDKSYPPLGLGYIAAVLEKEGYDIKLIDMIDTSFEDAEKIIRREKSQVIGISCNLTDFRWGAFKLAQIAKTVDPEVVVVLGGSHATHLYKQILENFPVDIIVRFEGEFAFLEVVKALETGLNLNTIKGIAYRDKEGVVITEDRPAIADLDSLPFPAYHFFDFDQYVHYSSPVKFKGKNVSELKSSNMMASRGCPYNCNYCSIATFWHSCRFRTIDNVVDEIQYLRDRFGVTHFNFFDDAFTLNKIRVEKICQEIIRRKLDISWECVTRVDFVSDDMLEWMKKAGCLSISYGVESGSPTVLKAVNKKQTLAQIIRAFQMTHKHGILAYILLMVGNPNESDHSIDETIDLLRIIKPDKIRTTLTMVYPATDLYITCKEKGLIDDEYWLTEKAAPIYTAENSVSQLQKWESRIVFSYYMQRRKIIKLFKIIFYRAVFKNLREIARRLGPSVDERMEKIDHMLHST
;
A
#
# COMPACT_ATOMS: atom_id res chain seq x y z
N MET A 1 -1.81 -14.90 -1.60
CA MET A 1 -1.77 -13.82 -2.61
C MET A 1 -0.31 -13.55 -2.92
N HIS A 2 0.12 -13.70 -4.16
CA HIS A 2 1.46 -13.27 -4.56
C HIS A 2 1.38 -11.79 -4.86
N TYR A 3 1.85 -10.96 -3.96
CA TYR A 3 2.12 -9.57 -4.23
C TYR A 3 3.38 -9.50 -5.10
N GLY A 4 3.30 -8.84 -6.24
CA GLY A 4 4.48 -8.43 -6.96
C GLY A 4 4.94 -9.29 -8.15
N ALA A 5 4.13 -10.21 -8.63
CA ALA A 5 4.46 -10.89 -9.88
C ALA A 5 3.80 -10.18 -11.07
N TYR A 6 4.60 -9.76 -12.04
CA TYR A 6 4.09 -9.49 -13.38
C TYR A 6 3.71 -10.84 -14.01
N ASN A 7 2.58 -10.88 -14.71
CA ASN A 7 2.24 -12.05 -15.52
C ASN A 7 3.20 -12.18 -16.72
N GLU A 8 3.12 -13.29 -17.46
CA GLU A 8 3.97 -13.53 -18.65
C GLU A 8 3.84 -12.44 -19.72
N ALA A 9 2.69 -11.72 -19.76
CA ALA A 9 2.49 -10.57 -20.64
C ALA A 9 3.09 -9.25 -20.09
N GLY A 10 3.81 -9.30 -18.96
CA GLY A 10 4.42 -8.12 -18.35
C GLY A 10 3.43 -7.17 -17.69
N ARG A 11 2.20 -7.60 -17.40
CA ARG A 11 1.21 -6.81 -16.67
C ARG A 11 1.35 -7.04 -15.18
N LEU A 12 1.20 -5.97 -14.41
CA LEU A 12 1.25 -6.03 -12.96
C LEU A 12 0.04 -6.81 -12.43
N TYR A 13 0.30 -7.88 -11.66
CA TYR A 13 -0.75 -8.65 -11.02
C TYR A 13 -1.11 -8.02 -9.66
N VAL A 14 -1.95 -6.98 -9.69
CA VAL A 14 -2.46 -6.30 -8.49
C VAL A 14 -3.98 -6.23 -8.57
N ASP A 15 -4.64 -6.30 -7.43
CA ASP A 15 -6.03 -5.86 -7.33
C ASP A 15 -6.14 -4.42 -7.84
N LYS A 16 -6.92 -4.16 -8.88
CA LYS A 16 -7.19 -2.86 -9.48
C LYS A 16 -7.99 -1.95 -8.54
N SER A 17 -7.46 -1.71 -7.35
CA SER A 17 -8.29 -1.14 -6.30
C SER A 17 -8.26 0.38 -6.29
N TYR A 18 -7.13 1.02 -6.63
CA TYR A 18 -7.00 2.46 -6.40
C TYR A 18 -5.96 3.14 -7.31
N PRO A 19 -6.17 4.43 -7.66
CA PRO A 19 -5.19 5.22 -8.40
C PRO A 19 -3.88 5.43 -7.63
N PRO A 20 -2.72 5.55 -8.33
CA PRO A 20 -1.41 5.78 -7.72
C PRO A 20 -1.26 7.22 -7.24
N LEU A 21 -1.74 7.54 -6.03
CA LEU A 21 -1.78 8.91 -5.49
C LEU A 21 -0.43 9.63 -5.52
N GLY A 22 0.67 8.95 -5.21
CA GLY A 22 2.00 9.57 -5.21
C GLY A 22 2.37 10.15 -6.57
N LEU A 23 2.08 9.42 -7.65
CA LEU A 23 2.27 9.93 -9.02
C LEU A 23 1.27 11.05 -9.33
N GLY A 24 0.04 10.95 -8.84
CA GLY A 24 -0.97 12.00 -9.00
C GLY A 24 -0.55 13.33 -8.36
N TYR A 25 0.04 13.32 -7.16
CA TYR A 25 0.57 14.51 -6.51
C TYR A 25 1.76 15.12 -7.27
N ILE A 26 2.71 14.29 -7.71
CA ILE A 26 3.86 14.76 -8.49
C ILE A 26 3.37 15.39 -9.80
N ALA A 27 2.44 14.73 -10.51
CA ALA A 27 1.86 15.26 -11.73
C ALA A 27 1.18 16.61 -11.49
N ALA A 28 0.37 16.74 -10.45
CA ALA A 28 -0.32 17.99 -10.15
C ALA A 28 0.63 19.16 -9.83
N VAL A 29 1.75 18.88 -9.15
CA VAL A 29 2.78 19.89 -8.88
C VAL A 29 3.47 20.33 -10.17
N LEU A 30 3.79 19.41 -11.07
CA LEU A 30 4.41 19.73 -12.36
C LEU A 30 3.46 20.48 -13.30
N GLU A 31 2.18 20.07 -13.39
CA GLU A 31 1.16 20.78 -14.18
C GLU A 31 0.97 22.22 -13.72
N LYS A 32 0.98 22.46 -12.40
CA LYS A 32 0.87 23.81 -11.82
C LYS A 32 2.01 24.72 -12.28
N GLU A 33 3.16 24.16 -12.59
CA GLU A 33 4.35 24.88 -13.10
C GLU A 33 4.41 24.91 -14.64
N GLY A 34 3.40 24.36 -15.32
CA GLY A 34 3.26 24.45 -16.79
C GLY A 34 3.94 23.34 -17.58
N TYR A 35 4.40 22.27 -16.92
CA TYR A 35 5.00 21.13 -17.62
C TYR A 35 3.93 20.27 -18.29
N ASP A 36 4.23 19.79 -19.51
CA ASP A 36 3.41 18.79 -20.22
C ASP A 36 3.70 17.38 -19.65
N ILE A 37 2.66 16.67 -19.24
CA ILE A 37 2.79 15.41 -18.50
C ILE A 37 1.97 14.31 -19.15
N LYS A 38 2.57 13.14 -19.21
CA LYS A 38 1.88 11.88 -19.48
C LYS A 38 2.01 10.98 -18.26
N LEU A 39 0.89 10.63 -17.62
CA LEU A 39 0.86 9.64 -16.54
C LEU A 39 0.44 8.29 -17.11
N ILE A 40 1.17 7.22 -16.75
CA ILE A 40 0.89 5.85 -17.15
C ILE A 40 0.73 5.00 -15.89
N ASP A 41 -0.44 4.41 -15.71
CA ASP A 41 -0.65 3.40 -14.70
C ASP A 41 -0.34 2.01 -15.29
N MET A 42 0.65 1.33 -14.71
CA MET A 42 1.09 0.03 -15.17
C MET A 42 0.13 -1.12 -14.83
N ILE A 43 -0.94 -0.86 -14.08
CA ILE A 43 -1.96 -1.88 -13.76
C ILE A 43 -2.57 -2.47 -15.04
N ASP A 44 -2.87 -1.64 -16.03
CA ASP A 44 -3.49 -2.05 -17.30
C ASP A 44 -2.54 -1.96 -18.50
N THR A 45 -1.29 -1.57 -18.26
CA THR A 45 -0.29 -1.33 -19.31
C THR A 45 0.76 -2.44 -19.28
N SER A 46 0.93 -3.16 -20.40
CA SER A 46 2.02 -4.12 -20.56
C SER A 46 3.36 -3.39 -20.75
N PHE A 47 4.47 -4.07 -20.53
CA PHE A 47 5.79 -3.52 -20.83
C PHE A 47 5.96 -3.17 -22.32
N GLU A 48 5.36 -3.96 -23.21
CA GLU A 48 5.36 -3.70 -24.65
C GLU A 48 4.58 -2.42 -24.97
N ASP A 49 3.42 -2.21 -24.34
CA ASP A 49 2.63 -1.00 -24.55
C ASP A 49 3.31 0.22 -23.93
N ALA A 50 3.95 0.07 -22.76
CA ALA A 50 4.77 1.12 -22.16
C ALA A 50 5.92 1.53 -23.08
N GLU A 51 6.61 0.56 -23.71
CA GLU A 51 7.65 0.85 -24.69
C GLU A 51 7.11 1.65 -25.89
N LYS A 52 5.95 1.25 -26.45
CA LYS A 52 5.29 1.98 -27.56
C LYS A 52 4.96 3.42 -27.16
N ILE A 53 4.46 3.60 -25.91
CA ILE A 53 4.14 4.93 -25.40
C ILE A 53 5.41 5.77 -25.27
N ILE A 54 6.47 5.25 -24.66
CA ILE A 54 7.76 5.95 -24.48
C ILE A 54 8.31 6.38 -25.85
N ARG A 55 8.28 5.50 -26.86
CA ARG A 55 8.71 5.83 -28.24
C ARG A 55 7.90 6.94 -28.87
N ARG A 56 6.60 7.00 -28.59
CA ARG A 56 5.69 8.00 -29.15
C ARG A 56 5.83 9.35 -28.48
N GLU A 57 5.84 9.38 -27.16
CA GLU A 57 5.83 10.62 -26.37
C GLU A 57 7.19 11.35 -26.39
N LYS A 58 8.30 10.64 -26.58
CA LYS A 58 9.66 11.21 -26.64
C LYS A 58 9.99 12.13 -25.47
N SER A 59 9.59 11.71 -24.28
CA SER A 59 9.80 12.47 -23.05
C SER A 59 11.27 12.62 -22.73
N GLN A 60 11.70 13.79 -22.28
CA GLN A 60 13.08 14.06 -21.85
C GLN A 60 13.38 13.46 -20.47
N VAL A 61 12.35 13.33 -19.63
CA VAL A 61 12.44 12.78 -18.27
C VAL A 61 11.35 11.75 -18.08
N ILE A 62 11.70 10.60 -17.52
CA ILE A 62 10.76 9.53 -17.16
C ILE A 62 10.85 9.27 -15.65
N GLY A 63 9.79 9.65 -14.91
CA GLY A 63 9.64 9.36 -13.49
C GLY A 63 8.98 8.00 -13.26
N ILE A 64 9.62 7.13 -12.47
CA ILE A 64 9.11 5.79 -12.17
C ILE A 64 8.92 5.64 -10.67
N SER A 65 7.72 5.23 -10.25
CA SER A 65 7.43 4.93 -8.85
C SER A 65 7.89 3.53 -8.46
N CYS A 66 8.75 3.44 -7.43
CA CYS A 66 9.21 2.21 -6.81
C CYS A 66 8.87 2.23 -5.30
N ASN A 67 7.57 2.35 -5.00
CA ASN A 67 7.09 2.53 -3.64
C ASN A 67 7.06 1.20 -2.86
N LEU A 68 6.57 0.14 -3.49
CA LEU A 68 6.51 -1.19 -2.89
C LEU A 68 7.70 -2.03 -3.35
N THR A 69 8.41 -2.61 -2.38
CA THR A 69 9.58 -3.46 -2.62
C THR A 69 9.28 -4.63 -3.55
N ASP A 70 8.08 -5.19 -3.48
CA ASP A 70 7.68 -6.32 -4.33
C ASP A 70 7.54 -5.94 -5.81
N PHE A 71 7.38 -4.66 -6.13
CA PHE A 71 7.27 -4.16 -7.50
C PHE A 71 8.57 -3.59 -8.07
N ARG A 72 9.66 -3.63 -7.31
CA ARG A 72 10.96 -3.07 -7.70
C ARG A 72 11.45 -3.56 -9.06
N TRP A 73 11.26 -4.85 -9.32
CA TRP A 73 11.74 -5.45 -10.57
C TRP A 73 11.03 -4.88 -11.81
N GLY A 74 9.74 -4.60 -11.70
CA GLY A 74 9.00 -3.90 -12.75
C GLY A 74 9.50 -2.47 -12.96
N ALA A 75 9.84 -1.75 -11.89
CA ALA A 75 10.42 -0.42 -12.00
C ALA A 75 11.80 -0.45 -12.70
N PHE A 76 12.65 -1.42 -12.37
CA PHE A 76 13.95 -1.60 -13.02
C PHE A 76 13.82 -1.98 -14.49
N LYS A 77 12.86 -2.84 -14.83
CA LYS A 77 12.56 -3.20 -16.22
C LYS A 77 12.06 -2.02 -17.02
N LEU A 78 11.21 -1.17 -16.46
CA LEU A 78 10.79 0.08 -17.09
C LEU A 78 11.97 1.02 -17.34
N ALA A 79 12.89 1.16 -16.37
CA ALA A 79 14.10 1.94 -16.55
C ALA A 79 14.96 1.41 -17.71
N GLN A 80 15.11 0.09 -17.80
CA GLN A 80 15.83 -0.55 -18.91
C GLN A 80 15.14 -0.31 -20.26
N ILE A 81 13.83 -0.42 -20.33
CA ILE A 81 13.04 -0.13 -21.55
C ILE A 81 13.22 1.33 -21.95
N ALA A 82 13.12 2.27 -21.02
CA ALA A 82 13.28 3.69 -21.27
C ALA A 82 14.65 3.99 -21.93
N LYS A 83 15.73 3.48 -21.35
CA LYS A 83 17.10 3.65 -21.88
C LYS A 83 17.37 2.88 -23.18
N THR A 84 16.64 1.80 -23.42
CA THR A 84 16.73 1.07 -24.71
C THR A 84 16.05 1.85 -25.82
N VAL A 85 14.94 2.53 -25.50
CA VAL A 85 14.20 3.38 -26.46
C VAL A 85 14.98 4.66 -26.78
N ASP A 86 15.49 5.32 -25.75
CA ASP A 86 16.27 6.54 -25.86
C ASP A 86 17.38 6.53 -24.77
N PRO A 87 18.64 6.33 -25.15
CA PRO A 87 19.76 6.35 -24.21
C PRO A 87 19.95 7.68 -23.46
N GLU A 88 19.51 8.79 -24.07
CA GLU A 88 19.66 10.15 -23.49
C GLU A 88 18.53 10.53 -22.53
N VAL A 89 17.40 9.78 -22.51
CA VAL A 89 16.30 10.08 -21.59
C VAL A 89 16.76 9.99 -20.13
N VAL A 90 16.41 10.97 -19.31
CA VAL A 90 16.74 10.94 -17.89
C VAL A 90 15.70 10.09 -17.14
N VAL A 91 16.16 9.00 -16.54
CA VAL A 91 15.32 8.09 -15.74
C VAL A 91 15.45 8.43 -14.26
N VAL A 92 14.33 8.82 -13.65
CA VAL A 92 14.24 9.17 -12.23
C VAL A 92 13.38 8.16 -11.50
N LEU A 93 13.91 7.49 -10.48
CA LEU A 93 13.15 6.64 -9.58
C LEU A 93 12.82 7.37 -8.27
N GLY A 94 11.64 7.08 -7.71
CA GLY A 94 11.23 7.52 -6.38
C GLY A 94 10.42 6.48 -5.64
N GLY A 95 10.07 6.76 -4.38
CA GLY A 95 9.31 5.89 -3.51
C GLY A 95 10.15 5.18 -2.44
N SER A 96 9.49 4.44 -1.55
CA SER A 96 10.12 3.92 -0.33
C SER A 96 11.28 2.96 -0.61
N HIS A 97 11.11 2.03 -1.57
CA HIS A 97 12.19 1.10 -1.94
C HIS A 97 13.41 1.85 -2.50
N ALA A 98 13.18 2.76 -3.44
CA ALA A 98 14.26 3.55 -4.05
C ALA A 98 14.96 4.45 -3.02
N THR A 99 14.23 5.03 -2.07
CA THR A 99 14.78 5.85 -0.99
C THR A 99 15.82 5.13 -0.15
N HIS A 100 15.54 3.88 0.21
CA HIS A 100 16.39 3.13 1.14
C HIS A 100 17.53 2.38 0.45
N LEU A 101 17.41 2.09 -0.85
CA LEU A 101 18.38 1.31 -1.61
C LEU A 101 18.98 2.08 -2.79
N TYR A 102 19.00 3.42 -2.70
CA TYR A 102 19.44 4.32 -3.76
C TYR A 102 20.82 3.96 -4.33
N LYS A 103 21.77 3.62 -3.46
CA LYS A 103 23.14 3.29 -3.88
C LYS A 103 23.18 2.07 -4.78
N GLN A 104 22.59 0.95 -4.32
CA GLN A 104 22.54 -0.27 -5.10
C GLN A 104 21.81 -0.10 -6.43
N ILE A 105 20.70 0.67 -6.43
CA ILE A 105 19.92 0.90 -7.63
C ILE A 105 20.73 1.68 -8.65
N LEU A 106 21.38 2.77 -8.23
CA LEU A 106 22.21 3.58 -9.10
C LEU A 106 23.46 2.84 -9.63
N GLU A 107 24.03 1.94 -8.83
CA GLU A 107 25.19 1.15 -9.24
C GLU A 107 24.87 0.03 -10.23
N ASN A 108 23.66 -0.57 -10.18
CA ASN A 108 23.33 -1.80 -10.89
C ASN A 108 22.26 -1.68 -11.97
N PHE A 109 21.50 -0.58 -12.01
CA PHE A 109 20.39 -0.39 -12.96
C PHE A 109 20.55 0.92 -13.74
N PRO A 110 19.96 1.03 -14.94
CA PRO A 110 20.07 2.22 -15.79
C PRO A 110 19.14 3.33 -15.30
N VAL A 111 19.36 3.78 -14.07
CA VAL A 111 18.68 4.88 -13.40
C VAL A 111 19.68 6.01 -13.22
N ASP A 112 19.29 7.24 -13.54
CA ASP A 112 20.17 8.40 -13.47
C ASP A 112 20.06 9.11 -12.12
N ILE A 113 18.82 9.26 -11.61
CA ILE A 113 18.54 10.01 -10.39
C ILE A 113 17.52 9.23 -9.53
N ILE A 114 17.70 9.28 -8.23
CA ILE A 114 16.71 8.83 -7.25
C ILE A 114 16.23 10.02 -6.44
N VAL A 115 14.93 10.22 -6.42
CA VAL A 115 14.25 11.13 -5.50
C VAL A 115 13.92 10.37 -4.23
N ARG A 116 14.46 10.85 -3.11
CA ARG A 116 14.35 10.22 -1.79
C ARG A 116 13.22 10.87 -1.00
N PHE A 117 12.48 10.04 -0.25
CA PHE A 117 11.34 10.46 0.59
C PHE A 117 10.20 11.09 -0.22
N GLU A 118 9.73 12.29 0.16
CA GLU A 118 8.62 12.99 -0.51
C GLU A 118 9.09 13.61 -1.82
N GLY A 119 8.48 13.17 -2.91
CA GLY A 119 8.97 13.47 -4.26
C GLY A 119 8.41 14.73 -4.88
N GLU A 120 7.33 15.30 -4.39
CA GLU A 120 6.55 16.32 -5.08
C GLU A 120 7.40 17.53 -5.49
N PHE A 121 8.08 18.16 -4.54
CA PHE A 121 8.93 19.31 -4.82
C PHE A 121 10.34 18.93 -5.28
N ALA A 122 10.88 17.80 -4.77
CA ALA A 122 12.22 17.36 -5.17
C ALA A 122 12.24 16.97 -6.66
N PHE A 123 11.21 16.28 -7.15
CA PHE A 123 11.11 15.94 -8.57
C PHE A 123 10.92 17.17 -9.46
N LEU A 124 10.13 18.15 -9.03
CA LEU A 124 9.99 19.43 -9.72
C LEU A 124 11.34 20.16 -9.84
N GLU A 125 12.13 20.22 -8.75
CA GLU A 125 13.45 20.83 -8.78
C GLU A 125 14.42 20.09 -9.69
N VAL A 126 14.34 18.75 -9.74
CA VAL A 126 15.11 17.93 -10.69
C VAL A 126 14.76 18.31 -12.13
N VAL A 127 13.47 18.37 -12.48
CA VAL A 127 13.04 18.75 -13.83
C VAL A 127 13.52 20.15 -14.20
N LYS A 128 13.37 21.15 -13.31
CA LYS A 128 13.86 22.52 -13.52
C LYS A 128 15.38 22.56 -13.68
N ALA A 129 16.13 21.79 -12.91
CA ALA A 129 17.59 21.75 -13.03
C ALA A 129 18.06 21.14 -14.35
N LEU A 130 17.39 20.08 -14.81
CA LEU A 130 17.68 19.48 -16.11
C LEU A 130 17.38 20.43 -17.28
N GLU A 131 16.29 21.19 -17.20
CA GLU A 131 15.92 22.19 -18.21
C GLU A 131 16.90 23.36 -18.26
N THR A 132 17.35 23.85 -17.10
CA THR A 132 18.17 25.06 -16.99
C THR A 132 19.68 24.80 -16.94
N GLY A 133 20.09 23.54 -16.84
CA GLY A 133 21.50 23.15 -16.65
C GLY A 133 22.05 23.45 -15.25
N LEU A 134 21.18 23.59 -14.25
CA LEU A 134 21.59 23.80 -12.85
C LEU A 134 22.23 22.55 -12.27
N ASN A 135 23.13 22.76 -11.32
CA ASN A 135 23.83 21.66 -10.65
C ASN A 135 22.89 20.88 -9.71
N LEU A 136 22.77 19.58 -9.92
CA LEU A 136 21.96 18.67 -9.10
C LEU A 136 22.38 18.65 -7.62
N ASN A 137 23.64 18.97 -7.29
CA ASN A 137 24.12 19.06 -5.91
C ASN A 137 23.37 20.10 -5.05
N THR A 138 22.67 21.04 -5.68
CA THR A 138 21.90 22.06 -4.95
C THR A 138 20.52 21.56 -4.52
N ILE A 139 20.09 20.44 -5.06
CA ILE A 139 18.75 19.86 -4.80
C ILE A 139 18.84 18.93 -3.59
N LYS A 140 18.08 19.21 -2.53
CA LYS A 140 17.99 18.33 -1.38
C LYS A 140 17.09 17.12 -1.65
N GLY A 141 17.44 15.97 -1.06
CA GLY A 141 16.63 14.76 -1.09
C GLY A 141 16.78 13.95 -2.38
N ILE A 142 17.90 14.03 -3.06
CA ILE A 142 18.20 13.19 -4.22
C ILE A 142 19.48 12.38 -4.04
N ALA A 143 19.61 11.34 -4.84
CA ALA A 143 20.89 10.69 -5.12
C ALA A 143 21.00 10.49 -6.64
N TYR A 144 22.20 10.60 -7.19
CA TYR A 144 22.42 10.47 -8.63
C TYR A 144 23.82 9.94 -8.92
N ARG A 145 24.04 9.51 -10.16
CA ARG A 145 25.35 9.05 -10.62
C ARG A 145 26.05 10.18 -11.36
N ASP A 146 27.31 10.42 -10.98
CA ASP A 146 28.22 11.27 -11.75
C ASP A 146 29.44 10.46 -12.24
N LYS A 147 30.47 11.16 -12.71
CA LYS A 147 31.69 10.52 -13.22
C LYS A 147 32.54 9.84 -12.15
N GLU A 148 32.38 10.24 -10.89
CA GLU A 148 33.14 9.75 -9.74
C GLU A 148 32.39 8.66 -8.97
N GLY A 149 31.08 8.46 -9.25
CA GLY A 149 30.26 7.44 -8.62
C GLY A 149 28.88 7.93 -8.19
N VAL A 150 28.36 7.36 -7.10
CA VAL A 150 27.06 7.76 -6.54
C VAL A 150 27.21 8.94 -5.60
N VAL A 151 26.55 10.03 -5.93
CA VAL A 151 26.45 11.24 -5.12
C VAL A 151 25.12 11.24 -4.38
N ILE A 152 25.16 11.58 -3.09
CA ILE A 152 23.97 11.78 -2.26
C ILE A 152 23.94 13.23 -1.75
N THR A 153 22.82 13.90 -1.94
CA THR A 153 22.61 15.24 -1.40
C THR A 153 22.04 15.21 0.01
N GLU A 154 22.06 16.34 0.70
CA GLU A 154 21.42 16.52 2.00
C GLU A 154 19.95 16.07 1.96
N ASP A 155 19.47 15.46 3.05
CA ASP A 155 18.07 15.07 3.15
C ASP A 155 17.15 16.28 3.08
N ARG A 156 16.08 16.17 2.30
CA ARG A 156 15.05 17.19 2.25
C ARG A 156 14.18 17.13 3.51
N PRO A 157 13.94 18.26 4.18
CA PRO A 157 12.92 18.32 5.22
C PRO A 157 11.55 17.86 4.69
N ALA A 158 10.83 17.13 5.51
CA ALA A 158 9.48 16.73 5.16
C ALA A 158 8.55 17.94 4.92
N ILE A 159 7.61 17.83 3.98
CA ILE A 159 6.67 18.90 3.65
C ILE A 159 5.83 19.23 4.90
N ALA A 160 6.09 20.36 5.54
CA ALA A 160 5.45 20.72 6.80
C ALA A 160 3.96 21.02 6.64
N ASP A 161 3.59 21.78 5.61
CA ASP A 161 2.22 22.12 5.24
C ASP A 161 1.77 21.26 4.07
N LEU A 162 0.97 20.22 4.37
CA LEU A 162 0.43 19.32 3.37
C LEU A 162 -0.64 19.97 2.47
N ASP A 163 -1.26 21.06 2.91
CA ASP A 163 -2.25 21.80 2.13
C ASP A 163 -1.61 22.69 1.05
N SER A 164 -0.30 22.88 1.10
CA SER A 164 0.46 23.54 0.04
C SER A 164 0.51 22.74 -1.26
N LEU A 165 0.28 21.42 -1.17
CA LEU A 165 0.18 20.53 -2.31
C LEU A 165 -1.17 20.70 -3.02
N PRO A 166 -1.21 20.78 -4.35
CA PRO A 166 -2.46 20.65 -5.08
C PRO A 166 -3.07 19.27 -4.86
N PHE A 167 -4.38 19.11 -5.10
CA PHE A 167 -4.97 17.78 -5.16
C PHE A 167 -4.28 16.95 -6.26
N PRO A 168 -4.19 15.63 -6.10
CA PRO A 168 -3.64 14.77 -7.14
C PRO A 168 -4.28 15.06 -8.51
N ALA A 169 -3.52 14.92 -9.57
CA ALA A 169 -4.00 15.13 -10.94
C ALA A 169 -4.96 14.01 -11.35
N TYR A 170 -6.12 13.99 -10.71
CA TYR A 170 -7.14 12.95 -10.82
C TYR A 170 -7.69 12.75 -12.23
N HIS A 171 -7.59 13.75 -13.09
CA HIS A 171 -8.02 13.69 -14.48
C HIS A 171 -7.19 12.72 -15.35
N PHE A 172 -6.01 12.28 -14.87
CA PHE A 172 -5.25 11.21 -15.51
C PHE A 172 -5.78 9.80 -15.19
N PHE A 173 -6.68 9.67 -14.22
CA PHE A 173 -7.16 8.36 -13.77
C PHE A 173 -8.56 8.07 -14.31
N ASP A 174 -8.73 6.89 -14.87
CA ASP A 174 -10.04 6.37 -15.23
C ASP A 174 -10.65 5.62 -14.03
N PHE A 175 -11.54 6.29 -13.29
CA PHE A 175 -12.17 5.74 -12.10
C PHE A 175 -13.10 4.54 -12.38
N ASP A 176 -13.46 4.28 -13.62
CA ASP A 176 -14.23 3.08 -13.97
C ASP A 176 -13.37 1.80 -13.99
N GLN A 177 -12.05 1.96 -14.03
CA GLN A 177 -11.10 0.84 -13.96
C GLN A 177 -10.74 0.44 -12.52
N TYR A 178 -10.91 1.34 -11.54
CA TYR A 178 -10.60 1.05 -10.13
C TYR A 178 -11.82 0.47 -9.43
N VAL A 179 -11.87 -0.85 -9.33
CA VAL A 179 -12.98 -1.59 -8.73
C VAL A 179 -12.60 -2.10 -7.34
N HIS A 180 -13.42 -1.81 -6.35
CA HIS A 180 -13.20 -2.28 -4.99
C HIS A 180 -13.71 -3.72 -4.81
N TYR A 181 -12.82 -4.70 -4.99
CA TYR A 181 -13.18 -6.13 -5.09
C TYR A 181 -13.64 -6.82 -3.81
N SER A 182 -13.51 -6.23 -2.63
CA SER A 182 -13.48 -7.10 -1.46
C SER A 182 -14.49 -6.84 -0.35
N SER A 183 -15.43 -5.93 -0.52
CA SER A 183 -16.36 -5.64 0.56
C SER A 183 -17.75 -6.24 0.29
N PRO A 184 -18.22 -7.19 1.13
CA PRO A 184 -19.61 -7.62 1.11
C PRO A 184 -20.54 -6.54 1.69
N VAL A 185 -20.03 -5.35 1.87
CA VAL A 185 -20.71 -4.22 2.52
C VAL A 185 -21.58 -3.52 1.51
N LYS A 186 -22.78 -3.18 1.94
CA LYS A 186 -23.71 -2.38 1.15
C LYS A 186 -23.77 -0.96 1.69
N PHE A 187 -23.77 -0.02 0.78
CA PHE A 187 -24.10 1.38 1.05
C PHE A 187 -25.34 1.72 0.25
N LYS A 188 -26.42 2.12 0.94
CA LYS A 188 -27.72 2.45 0.32
C LYS A 188 -28.24 1.39 -0.67
N GLY A 189 -28.10 0.13 -0.30
CA GLY A 189 -28.60 -1.01 -1.10
C GLY A 189 -27.67 -1.49 -2.22
N LYS A 190 -26.66 -0.71 -2.63
CA LYS A 190 -25.61 -1.11 -3.59
C LYS A 190 -24.43 -1.75 -2.89
N ASN A 191 -23.80 -2.73 -3.50
CA ASN A 191 -22.52 -3.23 -2.98
C ASN A 191 -21.44 -2.15 -3.17
N VAL A 192 -20.50 -2.06 -2.23
CA VAL A 192 -19.39 -1.11 -2.35
C VAL A 192 -18.56 -1.35 -3.61
N SER A 193 -18.47 -2.59 -4.06
CA SER A 193 -17.82 -2.96 -5.33
C SER A 193 -18.50 -2.39 -6.60
N GLU A 194 -19.72 -1.88 -6.48
CA GLU A 194 -20.46 -1.24 -7.59
C GLU A 194 -20.31 0.29 -7.57
N LEU A 195 -19.60 0.84 -6.56
CA LEU A 195 -19.40 2.28 -6.40
C LEU A 195 -18.07 2.69 -7.03
N LYS A 196 -18.04 3.88 -7.64
CA LYS A 196 -16.76 4.52 -8.01
C LYS A 196 -15.99 4.84 -6.73
N SER A 197 -14.76 4.36 -6.66
CA SER A 197 -13.94 4.41 -5.46
C SER A 197 -12.65 5.17 -5.70
N SER A 198 -12.16 5.87 -4.68
CA SER A 198 -10.81 6.43 -4.65
C SER A 198 -10.16 6.18 -3.30
N ASN A 199 -8.84 6.07 -3.31
CA ASN A 199 -8.06 6.27 -2.09
C ASN A 199 -7.78 7.77 -1.91
N MET A 200 -7.47 8.15 -0.68
CA MET A 200 -7.00 9.48 -0.35
C MET A 200 -6.16 9.44 0.93
N MET A 201 -5.40 10.50 1.18
CA MET A 201 -4.62 10.66 2.41
C MET A 201 -4.99 11.97 3.09
N ALA A 202 -5.46 11.89 4.31
CA ALA A 202 -5.74 13.03 5.16
C ALA A 202 -4.54 13.39 6.06
N SER A 203 -3.58 12.48 6.21
CA SER A 203 -2.33 12.67 6.99
C SER A 203 -1.20 11.82 6.42
N ARG A 204 0.02 12.11 6.79
CA ARG A 204 1.23 11.33 6.47
C ARG A 204 1.98 11.01 7.75
N GLY A 205 2.41 9.75 7.88
CA GLY A 205 3.25 9.27 8.96
C GLY A 205 2.52 8.72 10.18
N CYS A 206 3.27 7.94 10.95
CA CYS A 206 2.85 7.31 12.19
C CYS A 206 3.91 7.57 13.29
N PRO A 207 3.52 7.92 14.52
CA PRO A 207 4.47 8.21 15.61
C PRO A 207 5.07 6.96 16.24
N TYR A 208 4.71 5.77 15.77
CA TYR A 208 5.18 4.51 16.32
C TYR A 208 6.32 3.93 15.48
N ASN A 209 7.16 3.16 16.18
CA ASN A 209 8.34 2.52 15.63
C ASN A 209 8.21 0.99 15.80
N CYS A 210 7.25 0.38 15.08
CA CYS A 210 7.14 -1.08 15.01
C CYS A 210 8.32 -1.63 14.19
N ASN A 211 8.98 -2.68 14.67
CA ASN A 211 10.26 -3.16 14.10
C ASN A 211 10.18 -3.70 12.65
N TYR A 212 8.99 -4.03 12.18
CA TYR A 212 8.73 -4.52 10.81
C TYR A 212 8.32 -3.40 9.83
N CYS A 213 8.11 -2.17 10.33
CA CYS A 213 7.44 -1.11 9.58
C CYS A 213 8.42 -0.02 9.16
N SER A 214 8.47 0.29 7.87
CA SER A 214 9.33 1.36 7.32
C SER A 214 8.69 2.77 7.33
N ILE A 215 7.47 2.91 7.85
CA ILE A 215 6.74 4.19 7.86
C ILE A 215 7.49 5.28 8.62
N ALA A 216 8.03 4.95 9.81
CA ALA A 216 8.77 5.91 10.62
C ALA A 216 10.06 6.39 9.94
N THR A 217 10.73 5.51 9.20
CA THR A 217 11.98 5.83 8.48
C THR A 217 11.72 6.58 7.17
N PHE A 218 10.52 6.50 6.62
CA PHE A 218 10.15 7.18 5.38
C PHE A 218 9.56 8.57 5.63
N TRP A 219 8.56 8.71 6.53
CA TRP A 219 7.86 9.98 6.74
C TRP A 219 8.52 10.91 7.77
N HIS A 220 9.37 10.39 8.66
CA HIS A 220 10.05 11.07 9.76
C HIS A 220 9.13 11.77 10.79
N SER A 221 7.93 12.17 10.45
CA SER A 221 7.00 12.89 11.32
C SER A 221 5.54 12.67 10.92
N CYS A 222 4.61 12.89 11.88
CA CYS A 222 3.18 12.91 11.58
C CYS A 222 2.74 14.32 11.21
N ARG A 223 2.08 14.47 10.07
CA ARG A 223 1.55 15.74 9.56
C ARG A 223 0.14 15.55 9.04
N PHE A 224 -0.66 16.57 9.18
CA PHE A 224 -2.08 16.52 8.87
C PHE A 224 -2.45 17.63 7.89
N ARG A 225 -3.31 17.31 6.94
CA ARG A 225 -4.01 18.30 6.13
C ARG A 225 -5.12 18.96 6.97
N THR A 226 -5.51 20.18 6.66
CA THR A 226 -6.65 20.80 7.31
C THR A 226 -7.95 20.06 7.01
N ILE A 227 -8.97 20.32 7.81
CA ILE A 227 -10.28 19.67 7.67
C ILE A 227 -10.92 20.08 6.34
N ASP A 228 -10.88 21.38 6.05
CA ASP A 228 -11.45 21.92 4.82
C ASP A 228 -10.77 21.33 3.59
N ASN A 229 -9.44 21.29 3.56
CA ASN A 229 -8.69 20.73 2.45
C ASN A 229 -9.03 19.25 2.17
N VAL A 230 -9.20 18.43 3.22
CA VAL A 230 -9.62 17.01 3.07
C VAL A 230 -11.04 16.92 2.53
N VAL A 231 -11.98 17.71 3.06
CA VAL A 231 -13.39 17.63 2.68
C VAL A 231 -13.63 18.28 1.30
N ASP A 232 -12.85 19.31 0.94
CA ASP A 232 -12.85 19.90 -0.40
C ASP A 232 -12.43 18.87 -1.46
N GLU A 233 -11.41 18.05 -1.18
CA GLU A 233 -10.99 16.96 -2.10
C GLU A 233 -12.07 15.88 -2.23
N ILE A 234 -12.70 15.47 -1.13
CA ILE A 234 -13.85 14.55 -1.18
C ILE A 234 -14.95 15.11 -2.07
N GLN A 235 -15.31 16.37 -1.88
CA GLN A 235 -16.34 17.06 -2.66
C GLN A 235 -15.94 17.16 -4.13
N TYR A 236 -14.70 17.53 -4.43
CA TYR A 236 -14.15 17.59 -5.78
C TYR A 236 -14.23 16.26 -6.51
N LEU A 237 -13.79 15.17 -5.86
CA LEU A 237 -13.85 13.82 -6.42
C LEU A 237 -15.28 13.36 -6.68
N ARG A 238 -16.19 13.64 -5.76
CA ARG A 238 -17.61 13.31 -5.91
C ARG A 238 -18.24 14.08 -7.07
N ASP A 239 -18.06 15.38 -7.11
CA ASP A 239 -18.76 16.26 -8.06
C ASP A 239 -18.18 16.16 -9.47
N ARG A 240 -16.87 15.93 -9.60
CA ARG A 240 -16.17 15.88 -10.89
C ARG A 240 -16.12 14.49 -11.50
N PHE A 241 -15.96 13.45 -10.68
CA PHE A 241 -15.69 12.08 -11.14
C PHE A 241 -16.76 11.07 -10.70
N GLY A 242 -17.73 11.46 -9.87
CA GLY A 242 -18.78 10.60 -9.37
C GLY A 242 -18.29 9.58 -8.33
N VAL A 243 -17.16 9.84 -7.68
CA VAL A 243 -16.62 8.99 -6.61
C VAL A 243 -17.52 9.11 -5.38
N THR A 244 -18.03 7.98 -4.89
CA THR A 244 -18.92 7.93 -3.72
C THR A 244 -18.44 7.02 -2.61
N HIS A 245 -17.32 6.31 -2.85
CA HIS A 245 -16.66 5.52 -1.83
C HIS A 245 -15.19 5.90 -1.70
N PHE A 246 -14.72 6.09 -0.46
CA PHE A 246 -13.37 6.55 -0.16
C PHE A 246 -12.63 5.58 0.75
N ASN A 247 -11.36 5.35 0.47
CA ASN A 247 -10.48 4.61 1.36
C ASN A 247 -9.37 5.55 1.87
N PHE A 248 -9.36 5.83 3.16
CA PHE A 248 -8.30 6.61 3.76
C PHE A 248 -7.04 5.76 3.95
N PHE A 249 -6.00 6.05 3.17
CA PHE A 249 -4.71 5.37 3.17
C PHE A 249 -3.71 5.97 4.16
N ASP A 250 -4.22 6.66 5.14
CA ASP A 250 -3.43 7.16 6.26
C ASP A 250 -2.81 6.00 7.04
N ASP A 251 -1.58 6.16 7.50
CA ASP A 251 -0.89 5.16 8.32
C ASP A 251 -1.59 4.92 9.68
N ALA A 252 -2.30 5.93 10.18
CA ALA A 252 -3.11 5.87 11.39
C ALA A 252 -4.20 6.97 11.36
N PHE A 253 -5.27 6.78 10.59
CA PHE A 253 -6.30 7.79 10.32
C PHE A 253 -6.85 8.46 11.59
N THR A 254 -7.11 7.67 12.64
CA THR A 254 -7.74 8.15 13.87
C THR A 254 -6.76 8.68 14.93
N LEU A 255 -5.49 8.90 14.56
CA LEU A 255 -4.45 9.37 15.50
C LEU A 255 -4.85 10.66 16.22
N ASN A 256 -5.50 11.59 15.53
CA ASN A 256 -6.03 12.82 16.12
C ASN A 256 -7.57 12.75 16.16
N LYS A 257 -8.09 12.38 17.33
CA LYS A 257 -9.54 12.20 17.58
C LYS A 257 -10.36 13.44 17.21
N ILE A 258 -9.99 14.61 17.72
CA ILE A 258 -10.73 15.87 17.51
C ILE A 258 -10.80 16.20 16.02
N ARG A 259 -9.72 15.96 15.29
CA ARG A 259 -9.65 16.19 13.86
C ARG A 259 -10.60 15.26 13.10
N VAL A 260 -10.64 13.97 13.43
CA VAL A 260 -11.55 13.00 12.78
C VAL A 260 -13.02 13.38 13.04
N GLU A 261 -13.37 13.74 14.27
CA GLU A 261 -14.71 14.21 14.61
C GLU A 261 -15.11 15.44 13.76
N LYS A 262 -14.21 16.41 13.60
CA LYS A 262 -14.46 17.61 12.78
C LYS A 262 -14.58 17.29 11.29
N ILE A 263 -13.77 16.37 10.75
CA ILE A 263 -13.92 15.88 9.36
C ILE A 263 -15.31 15.26 9.19
N CYS A 264 -15.74 14.41 10.11
CA CYS A 264 -17.06 13.78 10.07
C CYS A 264 -18.20 14.83 10.14
N GLN A 265 -18.09 15.81 11.03
CA GLN A 265 -19.05 16.91 11.14
C GLN A 265 -19.14 17.72 9.84
N GLU A 266 -18.01 17.99 9.20
CA GLU A 266 -17.95 18.75 7.96
C GLU A 266 -18.53 17.96 6.77
N ILE A 267 -18.26 16.66 6.67
CA ILE A 267 -18.89 15.75 5.68
C ILE A 267 -20.43 15.79 5.83
N ILE A 268 -20.92 15.73 7.06
CA ILE A 268 -22.36 15.76 7.35
C ILE A 268 -22.94 17.16 7.03
N ARG A 269 -22.28 18.24 7.45
CA ARG A 269 -22.70 19.62 7.20
C ARG A 269 -22.85 19.91 5.70
N ARG A 270 -21.89 19.44 4.89
CA ARG A 270 -21.92 19.58 3.42
C ARG A 270 -22.84 18.57 2.74
N LYS A 271 -23.47 17.66 3.47
CA LYS A 271 -24.37 16.62 2.92
C LYS A 271 -23.71 15.82 1.79
N LEU A 272 -22.47 15.41 1.98
CA LEU A 272 -21.68 14.80 0.90
C LEU A 272 -22.15 13.40 0.50
N ASP A 273 -22.95 12.76 1.32
CA ASP A 273 -23.59 11.48 1.00
C ASP A 273 -22.63 10.42 0.40
N ILE A 274 -21.57 10.15 1.14
CA ILE A 274 -20.49 9.24 0.78
C ILE A 274 -20.39 8.08 1.75
N SER A 275 -19.68 7.04 1.33
CA SER A 275 -19.22 5.97 2.21
C SER A 275 -17.69 5.94 2.24
N TRP A 276 -17.12 5.43 3.33
CA TRP A 276 -15.68 5.36 3.46
C TRP A 276 -15.21 4.30 4.45
N GLU A 277 -13.96 3.95 4.35
CA GLU A 277 -13.26 3.04 5.26
C GLU A 277 -11.85 3.55 5.54
N CYS A 278 -11.24 3.08 6.64
CA CYS A 278 -9.89 3.48 7.02
C CYS A 278 -9.13 2.35 7.72
N VAL A 279 -7.81 2.55 7.80
CA VAL A 279 -6.91 1.73 8.60
C VAL A 279 -6.44 2.53 9.80
N THR A 280 -6.35 1.88 10.97
CA THR A 280 -5.83 2.53 12.17
C THR A 280 -5.37 1.53 13.23
N ARG A 281 -4.92 2.05 14.37
CA ARG A 281 -4.57 1.30 15.56
C ARG A 281 -5.77 1.27 16.54
N VAL A 282 -5.84 0.22 17.35
CA VAL A 282 -6.93 0.05 18.34
C VAL A 282 -6.92 1.08 19.47
N ASP A 283 -5.75 1.64 19.79
CA ASP A 283 -5.58 2.60 20.89
C ASP A 283 -5.98 4.04 20.52
N PHE A 284 -6.35 4.29 19.24
CA PHE A 284 -6.75 5.60 18.74
C PHE A 284 -8.26 5.77 18.51
N VAL A 285 -9.08 4.85 18.98
CA VAL A 285 -10.52 4.97 18.84
C VAL A 285 -11.21 5.28 20.17
N SER A 286 -12.35 5.98 20.10
CA SER A 286 -13.21 6.28 21.25
C SER A 286 -14.68 6.22 20.84
N ASP A 287 -15.55 6.08 21.83
CA ASP A 287 -16.98 5.88 21.62
C ASP A 287 -17.60 7.05 20.82
N ASP A 288 -17.37 8.31 21.26
CA ASP A 288 -17.90 9.50 20.61
C ASP A 288 -17.39 9.66 19.16
N MET A 289 -16.10 9.41 18.93
CA MET A 289 -15.53 9.48 17.60
C MET A 289 -16.16 8.44 16.66
N LEU A 290 -16.37 7.21 17.12
CA LEU A 290 -17.00 6.14 16.33
C LEU A 290 -18.45 6.49 15.99
N GLU A 291 -19.17 7.17 16.89
CA GLU A 291 -20.51 7.67 16.59
C GLU A 291 -20.49 8.69 15.44
N TRP A 292 -19.57 9.66 15.47
CA TRP A 292 -19.41 10.62 14.37
C TRP A 292 -18.98 9.95 13.07
N MET A 293 -18.03 9.02 13.14
CA MET A 293 -17.59 8.25 11.98
C MET A 293 -18.75 7.52 11.32
N LYS A 294 -19.60 6.84 12.12
CA LYS A 294 -20.78 6.15 11.61
C LYS A 294 -21.77 7.11 10.93
N LYS A 295 -22.08 8.22 11.55
CA LYS A 295 -22.97 9.26 11.00
C LYS A 295 -22.44 9.83 9.68
N ALA A 296 -21.12 9.94 9.53
CA ALA A 296 -20.45 10.44 8.34
C ALA A 296 -20.23 9.38 7.24
N GLY A 297 -20.78 8.15 7.39
CA GLY A 297 -20.73 7.12 6.38
C GLY A 297 -19.55 6.12 6.47
N CYS A 298 -18.86 6.05 7.62
CA CYS A 298 -17.85 5.02 7.85
C CYS A 298 -18.50 3.62 7.87
N LEU A 299 -18.04 2.75 6.99
CA LEU A 299 -18.55 1.39 6.84
C LEU A 299 -17.71 0.38 7.60
N SER A 300 -16.40 0.53 7.54
CA SER A 300 -15.47 -0.40 8.17
C SER A 300 -14.19 0.28 8.66
N ILE A 301 -13.59 -0.32 9.68
CA ILE A 301 -12.28 0.03 10.20
C ILE A 301 -11.40 -1.22 10.20
N SER A 302 -10.24 -1.13 9.57
CA SER A 302 -9.21 -2.16 9.62
C SER A 302 -8.21 -1.85 10.73
N TYR A 303 -8.13 -2.72 11.73
CA TYR A 303 -7.22 -2.56 12.86
C TYR A 303 -5.94 -3.37 12.67
N GLY A 304 -4.79 -2.70 12.66
CA GLY A 304 -3.48 -3.33 12.74
C GLY A 304 -3.24 -3.88 14.16
N VAL A 305 -3.56 -5.14 14.38
CA VAL A 305 -3.40 -5.82 15.68
C VAL A 305 -2.12 -6.65 15.71
N GLU A 306 -1.80 -7.29 14.60
CA GLU A 306 -0.66 -8.14 14.28
C GLU A 306 -0.66 -9.50 15.01
N SER A 307 -0.91 -9.54 16.32
CA SER A 307 -0.95 -10.78 17.13
C SER A 307 -1.90 -10.65 18.31
N GLY A 308 -2.44 -11.77 18.77
CA GLY A 308 -3.17 -11.89 20.05
C GLY A 308 -2.26 -12.22 21.24
N SER A 309 -0.96 -12.33 21.04
CA SER A 309 0.00 -12.63 22.08
C SER A 309 0.69 -11.38 22.63
N PRO A 310 0.61 -11.10 23.95
CA PRO A 310 1.36 -10.00 24.55
C PRO A 310 2.88 -10.11 24.33
N THR A 311 3.42 -11.31 24.32
CA THR A 311 4.84 -11.57 24.07
C THR A 311 5.24 -11.14 22.66
N VAL A 312 4.46 -11.53 21.65
CA VAL A 312 4.69 -11.15 20.26
C VAL A 312 4.49 -9.65 20.05
N LEU A 313 3.41 -9.06 20.61
CA LEU A 313 3.16 -7.61 20.51
C LEU A 313 4.31 -6.78 21.09
N LYS A 314 4.92 -7.25 22.19
CA LYS A 314 6.13 -6.65 22.77
C LYS A 314 7.34 -6.81 21.84
N ALA A 315 7.54 -8.01 21.30
CA ALA A 315 8.67 -8.32 20.41
C ALA A 315 8.67 -7.49 19.13
N VAL A 316 7.48 -7.18 18.58
CA VAL A 316 7.34 -6.30 17.40
C VAL A 316 7.18 -4.81 17.74
N ASN A 317 7.37 -4.42 19.01
CA ASN A 317 7.24 -3.03 19.48
C ASN A 317 5.88 -2.38 19.15
N LYS A 318 4.80 -3.18 19.15
CA LYS A 318 3.46 -2.68 18.78
C LYS A 318 2.85 -1.74 19.82
N LYS A 319 3.25 -1.85 21.10
CA LYS A 319 2.76 -1.01 22.21
C LYS A 319 1.24 -0.97 22.32
N GLN A 320 0.58 -2.11 22.14
CA GLN A 320 -0.85 -2.30 22.34
C GLN A 320 -1.10 -3.41 23.37
N THR A 321 -2.22 -3.35 24.10
CA THR A 321 -2.64 -4.37 25.02
C THR A 321 -3.89 -5.11 24.54
N LEU A 322 -4.09 -6.35 24.99
CA LEU A 322 -5.29 -7.11 24.66
C LEU A 322 -6.57 -6.40 25.12
N ALA A 323 -6.53 -5.72 26.26
CA ALA A 323 -7.67 -4.95 26.76
C ALA A 323 -8.05 -3.80 25.79
N GLN A 324 -7.08 -3.08 25.23
CA GLN A 324 -7.31 -2.05 24.22
C GLN A 324 -7.91 -2.65 22.95
N ILE A 325 -7.40 -3.80 22.49
CA ILE A 325 -7.89 -4.51 21.31
C ILE A 325 -9.37 -4.91 21.51
N ILE A 326 -9.67 -5.59 22.62
CA ILE A 326 -11.03 -6.03 22.93
C ILE A 326 -11.99 -4.85 23.00
N ARG A 327 -11.61 -3.79 23.71
CA ARG A 327 -12.42 -2.57 23.85
C ARG A 327 -12.69 -1.90 22.49
N ALA A 328 -11.70 -1.77 21.62
CA ALA A 328 -11.86 -1.16 20.32
C ALA A 328 -12.88 -1.91 19.44
N PHE A 329 -12.79 -3.24 19.40
CA PHE A 329 -13.74 -4.06 18.63
C PHE A 329 -15.15 -3.96 19.20
N GLN A 330 -15.31 -4.01 20.52
CA GLN A 330 -16.61 -3.87 21.18
C GLN A 330 -17.26 -2.52 20.87
N MET A 331 -16.51 -1.41 20.99
CA MET A 331 -17.01 -0.07 20.67
C MET A 331 -17.38 0.05 19.19
N THR A 332 -16.55 -0.46 18.29
CA THR A 332 -16.79 -0.40 16.83
C THR A 332 -18.08 -1.15 16.45
N HIS A 333 -18.27 -2.35 16.99
CA HIS A 333 -19.50 -3.12 16.77
C HIS A 333 -20.73 -2.44 17.39
N LYS A 334 -20.60 -1.85 18.58
CA LYS A 334 -21.69 -1.08 19.23
C LYS A 334 -22.24 0.01 18.31
N HIS A 335 -21.39 0.69 17.53
CA HIS A 335 -21.80 1.72 16.57
C HIS A 335 -22.19 1.16 15.20
N GLY A 336 -22.23 -0.16 15.01
CA GLY A 336 -22.61 -0.78 13.74
C GLY A 336 -21.61 -0.49 12.60
N ILE A 337 -20.34 -0.29 12.93
CA ILE A 337 -19.22 -0.23 11.99
C ILE A 337 -18.59 -1.61 11.94
N LEU A 338 -18.22 -2.07 10.77
CA LEU A 338 -17.53 -3.37 10.63
C LEU A 338 -16.08 -3.24 11.13
N ALA A 339 -15.67 -4.20 11.96
CA ALA A 339 -14.34 -4.24 12.53
C ALA A 339 -13.52 -5.37 11.88
N TYR A 340 -12.51 -4.99 11.10
CA TYR A 340 -11.58 -5.91 10.47
C TYR A 340 -10.29 -6.01 11.26
N ILE A 341 -9.69 -7.19 11.29
CA ILE A 341 -8.40 -7.40 11.95
C ILE A 341 -7.31 -7.74 10.92
N LEU A 342 -6.19 -7.06 11.05
CA LEU A 342 -4.96 -7.37 10.32
C LEU A 342 -4.02 -8.11 11.27
N LEU A 343 -3.55 -9.28 10.84
CA LEU A 343 -2.66 -10.16 11.59
C LEU A 343 -1.41 -10.48 10.77
N MET A 344 -0.30 -10.58 11.46
CA MET A 344 0.97 -11.06 10.91
C MET A 344 1.35 -12.38 11.56
N VAL A 345 1.88 -13.31 10.77
CA VAL A 345 2.35 -14.62 11.22
C VAL A 345 3.82 -14.80 10.88
N GLY A 346 4.61 -15.25 11.82
CA GLY A 346 6.06 -15.35 11.70
C GLY A 346 6.78 -14.15 12.30
N ASN A 347 6.20 -13.54 13.32
CA ASN A 347 6.85 -12.50 14.10
C ASN A 347 7.97 -13.04 15.00
N PRO A 348 8.92 -12.23 15.44
CA PRO A 348 9.87 -12.64 16.49
C PRO A 348 9.15 -13.15 17.73
N ASN A 349 9.70 -14.23 18.33
CA ASN A 349 9.16 -14.93 19.51
C ASN A 349 7.78 -15.58 19.29
N GLU A 350 7.39 -15.85 18.06
CA GLU A 350 6.13 -16.54 17.79
C GLU A 350 6.26 -18.05 17.98
N SER A 351 5.22 -18.66 18.54
CA SER A 351 5.17 -20.07 18.92
C SER A 351 3.76 -20.64 18.77
N ASP A 352 3.59 -21.97 18.90
CA ASP A 352 2.26 -22.57 18.93
C ASP A 352 1.36 -21.97 20.01
N HIS A 353 1.92 -21.64 21.18
CA HIS A 353 1.20 -20.99 22.28
C HIS A 353 0.70 -19.59 21.88
N SER A 354 1.55 -18.76 21.26
CA SER A 354 1.15 -17.41 20.85
C SER A 354 0.10 -17.42 19.72
N ILE A 355 0.10 -18.45 18.90
CA ILE A 355 -0.95 -18.69 17.91
C ILE A 355 -2.28 -19.06 18.57
N ASP A 356 -2.23 -19.89 19.63
CA ASP A 356 -3.43 -20.20 20.44
C ASP A 356 -3.99 -18.93 21.11
N GLU A 357 -3.14 -18.09 21.71
CA GLU A 357 -3.54 -16.78 22.26
C GLU A 357 -4.22 -15.90 21.19
N THR A 358 -3.71 -15.91 19.95
CA THR A 358 -4.30 -15.16 18.83
C THR A 358 -5.67 -15.73 18.45
N ILE A 359 -5.81 -17.05 18.42
CA ILE A 359 -7.10 -17.73 18.15
C ILE A 359 -8.12 -17.42 19.27
N ASP A 360 -7.70 -17.41 20.52
CA ASP A 360 -8.56 -17.07 21.66
C ASP A 360 -9.01 -15.61 21.61
N LEU A 361 -8.11 -14.68 21.26
CA LEU A 361 -8.49 -13.30 21.02
C LEU A 361 -9.57 -13.19 19.93
N LEU A 362 -9.45 -13.92 18.80
CA LEU A 362 -10.46 -13.91 17.73
C LEU A 362 -11.83 -14.40 18.22
N ARG A 363 -11.89 -15.35 19.16
CA ARG A 363 -13.13 -15.81 19.77
C ARG A 363 -13.83 -14.73 20.59
N ILE A 364 -13.04 -13.89 21.28
CA ILE A 364 -13.52 -12.80 22.11
C ILE A 364 -14.02 -11.63 21.26
N ILE A 365 -13.19 -11.14 20.34
CA ILE A 365 -13.47 -9.90 19.59
C ILE A 365 -14.41 -10.11 18.39
N LYS A 366 -14.52 -11.33 17.87
CA LYS A 366 -15.38 -11.73 16.75
C LYS A 366 -15.29 -10.76 15.55
N PRO A 367 -14.12 -10.56 14.94
CA PRO A 367 -13.95 -9.59 13.87
C PRO A 367 -14.81 -9.96 12.66
N ASP A 368 -15.31 -8.96 11.91
CA ASP A 368 -16.14 -9.20 10.73
C ASP A 368 -15.35 -9.80 9.57
N LYS A 369 -14.08 -9.45 9.48
CA LYS A 369 -13.12 -9.99 8.51
C LYS A 369 -11.75 -10.12 9.15
N ILE A 370 -11.01 -11.15 8.75
CA ILE A 370 -9.59 -11.28 9.06
C ILE A 370 -8.76 -11.15 7.77
N ARG A 371 -7.60 -10.53 7.90
CA ARG A 371 -6.53 -10.59 6.91
C ARG A 371 -5.28 -11.06 7.62
N THR A 372 -4.69 -12.15 7.13
CA THR A 372 -3.43 -12.68 7.62
C THR A 372 -2.36 -12.50 6.57
N THR A 373 -1.16 -12.14 6.97
CA THR A 373 0.03 -12.10 6.12
C THR A 373 1.19 -12.74 6.85
N LEU A 374 2.10 -13.39 6.12
CA LEU A 374 3.37 -13.78 6.71
C LEU A 374 4.22 -12.53 6.93
N THR A 375 5.00 -12.52 8.01
CA THR A 375 5.88 -11.38 8.31
C THR A 375 6.97 -11.27 7.27
N MET A 376 6.91 -10.19 6.49
CA MET A 376 7.88 -9.90 5.43
C MET A 376 8.96 -8.97 5.96
N VAL A 377 10.18 -9.17 5.48
CA VAL A 377 11.33 -8.34 5.82
C VAL A 377 11.50 -7.28 4.74
N TYR A 378 11.35 -6.01 5.09
CA TYR A 378 11.51 -4.89 4.18
C TYR A 378 12.77 -4.06 4.49
N PRO A 379 13.39 -3.43 3.50
CA PRO A 379 14.54 -2.55 3.71
C PRO A 379 14.26 -1.46 4.75
N ALA A 380 15.31 -1.02 5.44
CA ALA A 380 15.28 0.04 6.45
C ALA A 380 14.37 -0.21 7.67
N THR A 381 13.99 -1.46 7.92
CA THR A 381 13.29 -1.86 9.16
C THR A 381 14.27 -2.47 10.15
N ASP A 382 13.97 -2.36 11.46
CA ASP A 382 14.79 -3.02 12.49
C ASP A 382 14.84 -4.55 12.27
N LEU A 383 13.75 -5.11 11.74
CA LEU A 383 13.67 -6.52 11.39
C LEU A 383 14.66 -6.89 10.27
N TYR A 384 14.85 -6.00 9.29
CA TYR A 384 15.84 -6.16 8.24
C TYR A 384 17.27 -6.16 8.79
N ILE A 385 17.56 -5.20 9.69
CA ILE A 385 18.86 -5.14 10.37
C ILE A 385 19.13 -6.44 11.13
N THR A 386 18.14 -6.91 11.90
CA THR A 386 18.23 -8.19 12.63
C THR A 386 18.50 -9.38 11.69
N CYS A 387 17.84 -9.42 10.52
CA CYS A 387 18.07 -10.48 9.55
C CYS A 387 19.48 -10.42 8.94
N LYS A 388 20.02 -9.23 8.68
CA LYS A 388 21.40 -9.05 8.21
C LYS A 388 22.41 -9.52 9.25
N GLU A 389 22.25 -9.12 10.51
CA GLU A 389 23.13 -9.54 11.62
C GLU A 389 23.15 -11.05 11.82
N LYS A 390 22.02 -11.73 11.53
CA LYS A 390 21.91 -13.20 11.57
C LYS A 390 22.35 -13.89 10.28
N GLY A 391 22.80 -13.15 9.26
CA GLY A 391 23.22 -13.70 7.97
C GLY A 391 22.09 -14.34 7.15
N LEU A 392 20.84 -13.97 7.40
CA LEU A 392 19.66 -14.51 6.70
C LEU A 392 19.37 -13.76 5.39
N ILE A 393 19.84 -12.53 5.27
CA ILE A 393 19.70 -11.69 4.10
C ILE A 393 20.89 -10.73 4.02
N ASP A 394 21.26 -10.34 2.83
CA ASP A 394 22.19 -9.26 2.54
C ASP A 394 21.56 -8.22 1.61
N ASP A 395 22.29 -7.15 1.32
CA ASP A 395 21.79 -6.11 0.44
C ASP A 395 21.72 -6.55 -1.03
N GLU A 396 22.48 -7.56 -1.45
CA GLU A 396 22.46 -8.11 -2.81
C GLU A 396 21.14 -8.84 -3.12
N TYR A 397 20.43 -9.29 -2.09
CA TYR A 397 19.10 -9.90 -2.25
C TYR A 397 18.17 -9.03 -3.09
N TRP A 398 18.24 -7.71 -2.92
CA TRP A 398 17.34 -6.77 -3.59
C TRP A 398 17.66 -6.54 -5.06
N LEU A 399 18.82 -7.02 -5.52
CA LEU A 399 19.22 -7.05 -6.94
C LEU A 399 18.61 -8.25 -7.69
N THR A 400 17.85 -9.10 -7.00
CA THR A 400 17.21 -10.29 -7.59
C THR A 400 15.72 -10.08 -7.82
N GLU A 401 15.11 -10.92 -8.67
CA GLU A 401 13.66 -10.94 -8.92
C GLU A 401 12.82 -11.55 -7.77
N LYS A 402 13.48 -12.04 -6.73
CA LYS A 402 12.80 -12.73 -5.62
C LYS A 402 11.85 -11.76 -4.89
N ALA A 403 10.67 -12.26 -4.49
CA ALA A 403 9.75 -11.51 -3.64
C ALA A 403 10.42 -11.11 -2.31
N ALA A 404 9.87 -10.12 -1.61
CA ALA A 404 10.38 -9.77 -0.29
C ALA A 404 10.44 -11.01 0.61
N PRO A 405 11.55 -11.22 1.33
CA PRO A 405 11.75 -12.46 2.08
C PRO A 405 10.83 -12.50 3.30
N ILE A 406 10.37 -13.69 3.61
CA ILE A 406 9.63 -13.96 4.86
C ILE A 406 10.64 -14.07 6.00
N TYR A 407 10.31 -13.51 7.17
CA TYR A 407 11.12 -13.68 8.37
C TYR A 407 11.11 -15.14 8.84
N THR A 408 12.27 -15.78 8.75
CA THR A 408 12.44 -17.22 9.07
C THR A 408 13.56 -17.48 10.05
N ALA A 409 13.93 -16.47 10.85
CA ALA A 409 15.01 -16.60 11.83
C ALA A 409 14.75 -17.66 12.92
N GLU A 410 13.49 -17.93 13.22
CA GLU A 410 13.07 -18.81 14.33
C GLU A 410 12.20 -19.98 13.82
N ASN A 411 11.47 -19.80 12.74
CA ASN A 411 10.50 -20.78 12.26
C ASN A 411 10.57 -20.93 10.74
N SER A 412 10.40 -22.16 10.24
CA SER A 412 10.37 -22.42 8.80
C SER A 412 9.10 -21.87 8.14
N VAL A 413 9.16 -21.54 6.85
CA VAL A 413 8.00 -21.12 6.05
C VAL A 413 6.85 -22.13 6.16
N SER A 414 7.13 -23.43 6.15
CA SER A 414 6.13 -24.49 6.33
C SER A 414 5.40 -24.38 7.68
N GLN A 415 6.12 -24.07 8.75
CA GLN A 415 5.52 -23.86 10.07
C GLN A 415 4.64 -22.62 10.08
N LEU A 416 5.11 -21.50 9.51
CA LEU A 416 4.34 -20.27 9.42
C LEU A 416 3.04 -20.46 8.63
N GLN A 417 3.08 -21.17 7.52
CA GLN A 417 1.90 -21.51 6.71
C GLN A 417 0.90 -22.41 7.48
N LYS A 418 1.39 -23.32 8.31
CA LYS A 418 0.52 -24.13 9.20
C LYS A 418 -0.18 -23.23 10.22
N TRP A 419 0.54 -22.30 10.84
CA TRP A 419 -0.01 -21.38 11.82
C TRP A 419 -1.04 -20.44 11.19
N GLU A 420 -0.71 -19.84 10.05
CA GLU A 420 -1.67 -19.03 9.28
C GLU A 420 -2.95 -19.82 8.98
N SER A 421 -2.80 -21.05 8.50
CA SER A 421 -3.93 -21.93 8.22
C SER A 421 -4.76 -22.26 9.46
N ARG A 422 -4.14 -22.46 10.63
CA ARG A 422 -4.83 -22.67 11.91
C ARG A 422 -5.70 -21.47 12.30
N ILE A 423 -5.15 -20.26 12.20
CA ILE A 423 -5.85 -19.01 12.50
C ILE A 423 -7.06 -18.86 11.56
N VAL A 424 -6.84 -18.98 10.25
CA VAL A 424 -7.90 -18.85 9.22
C VAL A 424 -8.98 -19.90 9.42
N PHE A 425 -8.61 -21.17 9.61
CA PHE A 425 -9.55 -22.26 9.86
C PHE A 425 -10.41 -21.99 11.09
N SER A 426 -9.76 -21.62 12.21
CA SER A 426 -10.46 -21.33 13.47
C SER A 426 -11.47 -20.19 13.31
N TYR A 427 -11.12 -19.12 12.62
CA TYR A 427 -12.02 -18.00 12.35
C TYR A 427 -13.28 -18.42 11.57
N TYR A 428 -13.13 -19.19 10.49
CA TYR A 428 -14.27 -19.59 9.67
C TYR A 428 -15.16 -20.62 10.38
N MET A 429 -14.58 -21.51 11.18
CA MET A 429 -15.34 -22.48 12.00
C MET A 429 -16.21 -21.78 13.05
N GLN A 430 -15.65 -20.80 13.77
CA GLN A 430 -16.38 -20.02 14.77
C GLN A 430 -17.58 -19.25 14.17
N ARG A 431 -17.45 -18.76 12.97
CA ARG A 431 -18.51 -18.00 12.27
C ARG A 431 -19.53 -18.86 11.56
N ARG A 432 -19.46 -20.20 11.68
CA ARG A 432 -20.27 -21.16 10.92
C ARG A 432 -20.25 -20.91 9.40
N LYS A 433 -19.20 -20.29 8.90
CA LYS A 433 -18.99 -20.01 7.46
C LYS A 433 -18.28 -21.18 6.77
N ILE A 434 -18.71 -22.41 7.08
CA ILE A 434 -18.10 -23.66 6.61
C ILE A 434 -18.03 -23.71 5.09
N ILE A 435 -19.08 -23.26 4.39
CA ILE A 435 -19.08 -23.22 2.92
C ILE A 435 -17.97 -22.32 2.37
N LYS A 436 -17.72 -21.17 3.01
CA LYS A 436 -16.67 -20.26 2.62
C LYS A 436 -15.28 -20.85 2.90
N LEU A 437 -15.13 -21.61 3.98
CA LEU A 437 -13.92 -22.36 4.28
C LEU A 437 -13.66 -23.46 3.24
N PHE A 438 -14.66 -24.23 2.86
CA PHE A 438 -14.55 -25.25 1.81
C PHE A 438 -14.15 -24.62 0.47
N LYS A 439 -14.72 -23.47 0.10
CA LYS A 439 -14.30 -22.72 -1.11
C LYS A 439 -12.83 -22.36 -1.05
N ILE A 440 -12.31 -21.85 0.07
CA ILE A 440 -10.91 -21.47 0.25
C ILE A 440 -9.98 -22.68 0.19
N ILE A 441 -10.35 -23.79 0.86
CA ILE A 441 -9.55 -25.02 0.85
C ILE A 441 -9.53 -25.64 -0.56
N PHE A 442 -10.69 -25.71 -1.20
CA PHE A 442 -10.82 -26.20 -2.58
C PHE A 442 -10.01 -25.34 -3.54
N TYR A 443 -10.10 -24.02 -3.40
CA TYR A 443 -9.31 -23.08 -4.17
C TYR A 443 -7.80 -23.31 -3.99
N ARG A 444 -7.31 -23.35 -2.74
CA ARG A 444 -5.87 -23.57 -2.46
C ARG A 444 -5.37 -24.95 -2.97
N ALA A 445 -6.18 -25.99 -2.85
CA ALA A 445 -5.75 -27.34 -3.22
C ALA A 445 -5.92 -27.65 -4.71
N VAL A 446 -6.98 -27.17 -5.32
CA VAL A 446 -7.35 -27.53 -6.71
C VAL A 446 -6.87 -26.49 -7.71
N PHE A 447 -7.06 -25.22 -7.40
CA PHE A 447 -6.78 -24.13 -8.33
C PHE A 447 -5.27 -23.90 -8.54
N LYS A 448 -4.47 -24.07 -7.48
CA LYS A 448 -2.99 -24.00 -7.61
C LYS A 448 -2.46 -25.09 -8.54
N ASN A 449 -3.01 -26.31 -8.44
CA ASN A 449 -2.64 -27.43 -9.31
C ASN A 449 -3.20 -27.27 -10.72
N LEU A 450 -4.42 -26.78 -10.87
CA LEU A 450 -5.06 -26.53 -12.18
C LEU A 450 -4.38 -25.35 -12.92
N ARG A 451 -3.92 -24.34 -12.22
CA ARG A 451 -3.20 -23.22 -12.82
C ARG A 451 -1.81 -23.64 -13.35
N GLU A 452 -1.17 -24.54 -12.64
CA GLU A 452 0.10 -25.13 -13.12
C GLU A 452 -0.09 -26.00 -14.36
N ILE A 453 -1.25 -26.70 -14.44
CA ILE A 453 -1.67 -27.48 -15.62
C ILE A 453 -2.10 -26.54 -16.76
N ALA A 454 -2.86 -25.50 -16.47
CA ALA A 454 -3.33 -24.53 -17.47
C ALA A 454 -2.17 -23.79 -18.15
N ARG A 455 -1.13 -23.42 -17.39
CA ARG A 455 0.11 -22.86 -17.95
C ARG A 455 0.81 -23.77 -18.94
N ARG A 456 0.73 -25.10 -18.72
CA ARG A 456 1.27 -26.12 -19.65
C ARG A 456 0.42 -26.31 -20.90
N LEU A 457 -0.88 -25.92 -20.85
CA LEU A 457 -1.85 -26.08 -21.95
C LEU A 457 -1.97 -24.85 -22.86
N GLY A 458 -1.35 -23.73 -22.50
CA GLY A 458 -1.26 -22.54 -23.33
C GLY A 458 -2.15 -21.36 -22.91
N PRO A 459 -1.90 -20.15 -23.46
CA PRO A 459 -2.47 -18.87 -22.99
C PRO A 459 -4.00 -18.80 -22.97
N SER A 460 -4.69 -19.42 -23.90
CA SER A 460 -6.17 -19.38 -23.97
C SER A 460 -6.86 -20.14 -22.84
N VAL A 461 -6.18 -21.08 -22.22
CA VAL A 461 -6.70 -21.87 -21.07
C VAL A 461 -6.45 -21.11 -19.78
N ASP A 462 -5.30 -20.42 -19.68
CA ASP A 462 -4.93 -19.61 -18.52
C ASP A 462 -5.87 -18.39 -18.39
N GLU A 463 -6.24 -17.71 -19.49
CA GLU A 463 -7.25 -16.62 -19.50
C GLU A 463 -8.66 -17.10 -19.04
N ARG A 464 -9.06 -18.30 -19.41
CA ARG A 464 -10.34 -18.87 -18.94
C ARG A 464 -10.28 -19.21 -17.45
N MET A 465 -9.15 -19.68 -16.98
CA MET A 465 -8.92 -19.95 -15.57
C MET A 465 -8.88 -18.65 -14.75
N GLU A 466 -8.35 -17.56 -15.28
CA GLU A 466 -8.40 -16.24 -14.63
C GLU A 466 -9.86 -15.73 -14.48
N LYS A 467 -10.71 -15.91 -15.49
CA LYS A 467 -12.14 -15.55 -15.38
C LYS A 467 -12.88 -16.38 -14.32
N ILE A 468 -12.55 -17.65 -14.17
CA ILE A 468 -13.11 -18.52 -13.14
C ILE A 468 -12.56 -18.14 -11.76
N ASP A 469 -11.28 -17.79 -11.65
CA ASP A 469 -10.64 -17.27 -10.45
C ASP A 469 -11.36 -16.00 -9.97
N HIS A 470 -11.61 -15.09 -10.88
CA HIS A 470 -12.33 -13.85 -10.65
C HIS A 470 -13.78 -14.08 -10.16
N MET A 471 -14.51 -15.02 -10.76
CA MET A 471 -15.87 -15.35 -10.33
C MET A 471 -15.92 -16.00 -8.94
N LEU A 472 -14.91 -16.77 -8.55
CA LEU A 472 -14.85 -17.44 -7.25
C LEU A 472 -14.44 -16.50 -6.10
N HIS A 473 -13.75 -15.41 -6.41
CA HIS A 473 -13.38 -14.37 -5.43
C HIS A 473 -14.46 -13.32 -5.22
N SER A 474 -15.38 -13.16 -6.18
CA SER A 474 -16.49 -12.19 -6.14
C SER A 474 -17.71 -12.67 -5.36
N THR A 475 -17.72 -13.89 -4.87
CA THR A 475 -18.78 -14.50 -4.02
C THR A 475 -18.24 -14.82 -2.61
#